data_a4491e1531808b56a1a358afb9f3c211
#
_entry.id   a4491e1531808b56a1a358afb9f3c211
#
_cell.length_a   1.000
_cell.length_b   1.000
_cell.length_c   1.000
_cell.angle_alpha   90.00
_cell.angle_beta   90.00
_cell.angle_gamma   90.00
#
_symmetry.space_group_name_H-M   'P 1'
#
loop_
_entity.id
_entity.type
_entity.pdbx_description
1 polymer ?
#
loop_
_entity_poly.entity_id
_entity_poly.type
_entity_poly.pdbx_seq_one_letter_code
_entity_poly.pdbx_strand_id
1 'polypeptide(L)'
;KTFNIAVGNNLMEETWASDLFRLNKSFIIQRSGGTKKEIYSGLSLASQFIYQSIFQDNDSIWIAQKQGRAKDGIDATDPALLKMIHLTKRKSQSVANYFNSLKVVPVSISYEYDPNDQLKAKELYSSQSNSAYIKEKDEDLRSIANGITGFKGNVNINLSEPMTFDENDDYQTIAEKITHSIVAMYELHPTNYAACNLMEMNFQDQGQYTQKEIKQSQAKLEDRLKSLEKGARSKLLEQYANPVIRKLKLS
;
A
#
# COMPACT_ATOMS: atom_id res chain seq x y z
N LYS A 1 3.22 -11.30 21.09
CA LYS A 1 3.92 -10.10 20.67
C LYS A 1 3.12 -9.42 19.55
N THR A 2 3.18 -8.08 19.49
CA THR A 2 2.60 -7.26 18.42
C THR A 2 3.72 -6.64 17.60
N PHE A 3 3.41 -6.16 16.39
CA PHE A 3 4.38 -5.46 15.53
C PHE A 3 4.70 -4.06 16.07
N ASN A 4 5.91 -3.57 15.82
CA ASN A 4 6.20 -2.14 15.81
C ASN A 4 5.83 -1.57 14.43
N ILE A 5 4.95 -0.57 14.39
CA ILE A 5 4.32 -0.10 13.16
C ILE A 5 4.97 1.21 12.69
N ALA A 6 5.48 1.23 11.46
CA ALA A 6 6.05 2.43 10.87
C ALA A 6 4.95 3.39 10.39
N VAL A 7 4.99 4.64 10.85
CA VAL A 7 4.05 5.70 10.46
C VAL A 7 4.79 6.94 9.97
N GLY A 8 4.20 7.67 9.01
CA GLY A 8 4.75 8.95 8.56
C GLY A 8 4.51 10.06 9.58
N ASN A 9 5.43 11.02 9.68
CA ASN A 9 5.32 12.14 10.61
C ASN A 9 4.08 13.04 10.37
N ASN A 10 3.56 13.09 9.14
CA ASN A 10 2.35 13.84 8.81
C ASN A 10 1.06 13.34 9.51
N LEU A 11 1.06 12.12 10.04
CA LEU A 11 -0.07 11.56 10.78
C LEU A 11 -0.04 11.89 12.28
N MET A 12 1.00 12.59 12.74
CA MET A 12 1.21 12.93 14.16
C MET A 12 0.83 14.37 14.51
N GLU A 13 0.21 15.10 13.58
CA GLU A 13 -0.14 16.52 13.77
C GLU A 13 -1.23 16.71 14.83
N GLU A 14 -2.17 15.76 14.93
CA GLU A 14 -3.24 15.78 15.92
C GLU A 14 -2.86 14.95 17.17
N THR A 15 -3.02 15.53 18.35
CA THR A 15 -2.60 14.91 19.63
C THR A 15 -3.24 13.55 19.85
N TRP A 16 -4.57 13.43 19.64
CA TRP A 16 -5.27 12.16 19.84
C TRP A 16 -4.82 11.06 18.86
N ALA A 17 -4.50 11.42 17.60
CA ALA A 17 -3.99 10.50 16.63
C ALA A 17 -2.58 10.03 17.00
N SER A 18 -1.73 10.95 17.44
CA SER A 18 -0.42 10.65 17.97
C SER A 18 -0.49 9.66 19.14
N ASP A 19 -1.40 9.86 20.09
CA ASP A 19 -1.57 8.97 21.24
C ASP A 19 -2.07 7.57 20.80
N LEU A 20 -3.01 7.52 19.86
CA LEU A 20 -3.50 6.27 19.30
C LEU A 20 -2.37 5.47 18.61
N PHE A 21 -1.54 6.14 17.80
CA PHE A 21 -0.41 5.49 17.16
C PHE A 21 0.63 5.00 18.16
N ARG A 22 0.94 5.79 19.20
CA ARG A 22 1.87 5.38 20.27
C ARG A 22 1.36 4.16 21.03
N LEU A 23 0.07 4.12 21.37
CA LEU A 23 -0.55 2.95 22.01
C LEU A 23 -0.44 1.68 21.16
N ASN A 24 -0.41 1.82 19.83
CA ASN A 24 -0.21 0.71 18.88
C ASN A 24 1.26 0.45 18.55
N LYS A 25 2.21 0.87 19.41
CA LYS A 25 3.66 0.69 19.21
C LYS A 25 4.15 1.27 17.88
N SER A 26 3.60 2.39 17.44
CA SER A 26 4.06 3.04 16.21
C SER A 26 5.34 3.82 16.45
N PHE A 27 6.26 3.77 15.47
CA PHE A 27 7.42 4.63 15.40
C PHE A 27 7.37 5.53 14.16
N ILE A 28 8.00 6.70 14.24
CA ILE A 28 7.87 7.74 13.24
C ILE A 28 8.97 7.60 12.18
N ILE A 29 8.58 7.68 10.90
CA ILE A 29 9.50 7.90 9.79
C ILE A 29 9.36 9.36 9.36
N GLN A 30 10.41 10.15 9.58
CA GLN A 30 10.44 11.54 9.16
C GLN A 30 10.71 11.63 7.64
N ARG A 31 9.72 12.07 6.89
CA ARG A 31 9.76 12.12 5.41
C ARG A 31 9.71 13.55 4.86
N SER A 32 9.20 14.48 5.66
CA SER A 32 8.98 15.88 5.27
C SER A 32 9.18 16.79 6.47
N GLY A 33 9.32 18.08 6.19
CA GLY A 33 9.60 19.08 7.21
C GLY A 33 11.08 19.13 7.59
N GLY A 34 11.68 20.33 7.55
CA GLY A 34 13.07 20.55 7.87
C GLY A 34 14.04 20.50 6.68
N THR A 35 15.32 20.60 7.00
CA THR A 35 16.43 20.56 6.06
C THR A 35 16.73 19.15 5.57
N LYS A 36 17.43 19.01 4.44
CA LYS A 36 17.90 17.70 3.93
C LYS A 36 18.70 16.91 4.98
N LYS A 37 19.46 17.62 5.83
CA LYS A 37 20.25 17.00 6.91
C LYS A 37 19.35 16.43 8.01
N GLU A 38 18.31 17.14 8.38
CA GLU A 38 17.33 16.69 9.40
C GLU A 38 16.53 15.48 8.90
N ILE A 39 16.06 15.52 7.64
CA ILE A 39 15.38 14.38 7.01
C ILE A 39 16.31 13.15 7.00
N TYR A 40 17.56 13.31 6.56
CA TYR A 40 18.53 12.20 6.56
C TYR A 40 18.79 11.65 7.97
N SER A 41 18.92 12.54 8.97
CA SER A 41 19.09 12.13 10.37
C SER A 41 17.87 11.33 10.87
N GLY A 42 16.66 11.79 10.56
CA GLY A 42 15.42 11.08 10.91
C GLY A 42 15.31 9.71 10.25
N LEU A 43 15.66 9.60 8.96
CA LEU A 43 15.68 8.32 8.26
C LEU A 43 16.76 7.37 8.82
N SER A 44 17.91 7.91 9.20
CA SER A 44 18.98 7.13 9.83
C SER A 44 18.54 6.58 11.20
N LEU A 45 17.86 7.41 12.00
CA LEU A 45 17.29 6.98 13.28
C LEU A 45 16.22 5.89 13.10
N ALA A 46 15.33 6.04 12.13
CA ALA A 46 14.35 5.01 11.81
C ALA A 46 15.00 3.67 11.39
N SER A 47 16.06 3.73 10.57
CA SER A 47 16.84 2.55 10.18
C SER A 47 17.50 1.88 11.40
N GLN A 48 18.07 2.67 12.33
CA GLN A 48 18.66 2.15 13.57
C GLN A 48 17.59 1.47 14.44
N PHE A 49 16.43 2.10 14.59
CA PHE A 49 15.32 1.53 15.36
C PHE A 49 14.85 0.19 14.77
N ILE A 50 14.70 0.10 13.44
CA ILE A 50 14.33 -1.14 12.75
C ILE A 50 15.37 -2.23 13.04
N TYR A 51 16.67 -1.89 12.91
CA TYR A 51 17.74 -2.83 13.19
C TYR A 51 17.71 -3.32 14.65
N GLN A 52 17.61 -2.42 15.62
CA GLN A 52 17.54 -2.75 17.03
C GLN A 52 16.33 -3.63 17.34
N SER A 53 15.14 -3.23 16.88
CA SER A 53 13.89 -3.98 17.13
C SER A 53 14.00 -5.42 16.63
N ILE A 54 14.53 -5.65 15.43
CA ILE A 54 14.59 -7.00 14.84
C ILE A 54 15.71 -7.83 15.48
N PHE A 55 16.93 -7.29 15.59
CA PHE A 55 18.10 -8.10 15.95
C PHE A 55 18.44 -8.11 17.44
N GLN A 56 18.00 -7.12 18.21
CA GLN A 56 18.27 -7.05 19.65
C GLN A 56 17.04 -7.35 20.49
N ASP A 57 15.89 -6.74 20.14
CA ASP A 57 14.66 -6.89 20.91
C ASP A 57 13.81 -8.10 20.46
N ASN A 58 14.17 -8.71 19.31
CA ASN A 58 13.44 -9.82 18.68
C ASN A 58 11.95 -9.47 18.45
N ASP A 59 11.69 -8.25 18.01
CA ASP A 59 10.38 -7.75 17.64
C ASP A 59 10.23 -7.65 16.11
N SER A 60 9.01 -7.76 15.62
CA SER A 60 8.70 -7.64 14.21
C SER A 60 8.31 -6.20 13.85
N ILE A 61 8.66 -5.78 12.62
CA ILE A 61 8.33 -4.48 12.07
C ILE A 61 7.25 -4.63 10.99
N TRP A 62 6.20 -3.81 11.08
CA TRP A 62 5.23 -3.62 10.02
C TRP A 62 5.49 -2.29 9.32
N ILE A 63 5.74 -2.33 8.02
CA ILE A 63 6.02 -1.15 7.22
C ILE A 63 5.32 -1.20 5.86
N ALA A 64 4.72 -0.08 5.43
CA ALA A 64 4.14 0.03 4.11
C ALA A 64 5.23 0.00 3.03
N GLN A 65 4.98 -0.68 1.92
CA GLN A 65 5.95 -0.88 0.83
C GLN A 65 6.33 0.40 0.06
N LYS A 66 5.57 1.48 0.19
CA LYS A 66 5.87 2.81 -0.36
C LYS A 66 5.23 3.91 0.48
N GLN A 67 5.63 5.15 0.22
CA GLN A 67 4.98 6.32 0.81
C GLN A 67 3.59 6.53 0.21
N GLY A 68 2.63 6.86 1.06
CA GLY A 68 1.24 7.10 0.67
C GLY A 68 0.43 5.82 0.50
N ARG A 69 -0.86 6.01 0.20
CA ARG A 69 -1.80 4.92 -0.07
C ARG A 69 -1.75 4.52 -1.53
N ALA A 70 -1.90 3.24 -1.85
CA ALA A 70 -2.24 2.84 -3.21
C ALA A 70 -3.63 3.39 -3.57
N LYS A 71 -3.71 4.22 -4.60
CA LYS A 71 -4.94 4.90 -4.99
C LYS A 71 -5.50 4.38 -6.31
N ASP A 72 -4.64 3.80 -7.12
CA ASP A 72 -4.91 3.35 -8.49
C ASP A 72 -4.97 1.83 -8.64
N GLY A 73 -4.91 1.08 -7.53
CA GLY A 73 -4.82 -0.38 -7.56
C GLY A 73 -3.48 -0.92 -8.06
N ILE A 74 -2.47 -0.04 -8.19
CA ILE A 74 -1.11 -0.44 -8.60
C ILE A 74 -0.18 -0.39 -7.40
N ASP A 75 -0.03 -1.53 -6.73
CA ASP A 75 0.93 -1.68 -5.66
C ASP A 75 2.33 -1.95 -6.21
N ALA A 76 3.31 -1.22 -5.70
CA ALA A 76 4.72 -1.41 -6.03
C ALA A 76 5.59 -1.04 -4.83
N THR A 77 6.60 -1.84 -4.59
CA THR A 77 7.58 -1.56 -3.54
C THR A 77 8.54 -0.47 -4.01
N ASP A 78 8.74 0.54 -3.19
CA ASP A 78 9.65 1.65 -3.49
C ASP A 78 11.08 1.26 -3.10
N PRO A 79 12.05 1.24 -4.06
CA PRO A 79 13.45 1.01 -3.73
C PRO A 79 14.03 2.02 -2.73
N ALA A 80 13.47 3.23 -2.65
CA ALA A 80 13.88 4.23 -1.68
C ALA A 80 13.58 3.80 -0.23
N LEU A 81 12.47 3.07 -0.02
CA LEU A 81 12.18 2.45 1.27
C LEU A 81 13.27 1.45 1.66
N LEU A 82 13.67 0.58 0.75
CA LEU A 82 14.72 -0.42 1.00
C LEU A 82 16.06 0.26 1.31
N LYS A 83 16.41 1.32 0.57
CA LYS A 83 17.59 2.14 0.86
C LYS A 83 17.55 2.72 2.27
N MET A 84 16.40 3.21 2.71
CA MET A 84 16.20 3.73 4.06
C MET A 84 16.41 2.64 5.11
N ILE A 85 15.76 1.48 4.96
CA ILE A 85 15.90 0.35 5.90
C ILE A 85 17.36 -0.09 6.03
N HIS A 86 18.13 -0.08 4.94
CA HIS A 86 19.54 -0.52 4.92
C HIS A 86 20.56 0.53 5.43
N LEU A 87 20.16 1.79 5.68
CA LEU A 87 21.08 2.88 6.02
C LEU A 87 22.07 2.53 7.12
N THR A 88 21.62 1.87 8.19
CA THR A 88 22.43 1.50 9.36
C THR A 88 23.56 0.51 9.01
N LYS A 89 23.35 -0.37 8.04
CA LYS A 89 24.27 -1.47 7.69
C LYS A 89 24.88 -1.38 6.31
N ARG A 90 24.54 -0.39 5.50
CA ARG A 90 24.97 -0.30 4.10
C ARG A 90 26.48 -0.23 3.87
N LYS A 91 27.27 0.11 4.90
CA LYS A 91 28.73 0.13 4.83
C LYS A 91 29.37 -1.20 5.22
N SER A 92 28.61 -2.09 5.87
CA SER A 92 29.14 -3.33 6.47
C SER A 92 28.52 -4.60 5.90
N GLN A 93 27.41 -4.51 5.20
CA GLN A 93 26.70 -5.65 4.60
C GLN A 93 26.24 -5.31 3.18
N SER A 94 26.23 -6.31 2.28
CA SER A 94 25.58 -6.17 0.98
C SER A 94 24.06 -6.04 1.13
N VAL A 95 23.40 -5.53 0.11
CA VAL A 95 21.94 -5.35 0.10
C VAL A 95 21.24 -6.69 0.35
N ALA A 96 21.55 -7.69 -0.46
CA ALA A 96 20.93 -9.01 -0.37
C ALA A 96 21.15 -9.68 1.00
N ASN A 97 22.40 -9.68 1.51
CA ASN A 97 22.70 -10.27 2.81
C ASN A 97 21.94 -9.60 3.96
N TYR A 98 21.80 -8.29 3.90
CA TYR A 98 21.02 -7.57 4.92
C TYR A 98 19.54 -7.94 4.86
N PHE A 99 18.92 -7.90 3.66
CA PHE A 99 17.49 -8.24 3.53
C PHE A 99 17.19 -9.71 3.81
N ASN A 100 18.10 -10.62 3.49
CA ASN A 100 18.02 -12.03 3.90
C ASN A 100 18.04 -12.18 5.43
N SER A 101 18.86 -11.39 6.12
CA SER A 101 18.92 -11.43 7.59
C SER A 101 17.67 -10.85 8.27
N LEU A 102 16.94 -9.94 7.62
CA LEU A 102 15.69 -9.36 8.12
C LEU A 102 14.50 -10.33 8.03
N LYS A 103 14.56 -11.38 7.21
CA LYS A 103 13.44 -12.31 6.96
C LYS A 103 12.19 -11.56 6.48
N VAL A 104 12.30 -10.88 5.36
CA VAL A 104 11.21 -10.09 4.78
C VAL A 104 10.03 -10.98 4.41
N VAL A 105 8.85 -10.67 4.94
CA VAL A 105 7.58 -11.36 4.65
C VAL A 105 6.66 -10.38 3.94
N PRO A 106 6.48 -10.48 2.61
CA PRO A 106 5.46 -9.73 1.89
C PRO A 106 4.05 -10.05 2.39
N VAL A 107 3.22 -9.01 2.50
CA VAL A 107 1.81 -9.14 2.88
C VAL A 107 0.95 -8.49 1.80
N SER A 108 0.02 -9.24 1.25
CA SER A 108 -1.00 -8.75 0.34
C SER A 108 -2.32 -8.57 1.07
N ILE A 109 -2.95 -7.38 0.91
CA ILE A 109 -4.26 -7.08 1.47
C ILE A 109 -5.17 -6.67 0.33
N SER A 110 -6.28 -7.39 0.16
CA SER A 110 -7.30 -7.06 -0.83
C SER A 110 -8.65 -6.82 -0.18
N TYR A 111 -9.33 -5.77 -0.61
CA TYR A 111 -10.69 -5.44 -0.22
C TYR A 111 -11.62 -5.63 -1.40
N GLU A 112 -12.77 -6.28 -1.18
CA GLU A 112 -13.83 -6.35 -2.19
C GLU A 112 -14.35 -4.95 -2.54
N TYR A 113 -14.49 -4.07 -1.53
CA TYR A 113 -14.82 -2.65 -1.67
C TYR A 113 -13.86 -1.81 -0.82
N ASP A 114 -13.13 -0.89 -1.45
CA ASP A 114 -12.33 0.08 -0.69
C ASP A 114 -13.26 1.18 -0.15
N PRO A 115 -13.34 1.38 1.18
CA PRO A 115 -14.21 2.41 1.75
C PRO A 115 -13.81 3.84 1.34
N ASN A 116 -12.60 4.03 0.85
CA ASN A 116 -12.07 5.32 0.39
C ASN A 116 -11.97 5.45 -1.14
N ASP A 117 -12.54 4.52 -1.91
CA ASP A 117 -12.41 4.48 -3.37
C ASP A 117 -12.82 5.79 -4.05
N GLN A 118 -13.94 6.40 -3.63
CA GLN A 118 -14.42 7.67 -4.17
C GLN A 118 -13.49 8.85 -3.84
N LEU A 119 -12.94 8.90 -2.62
CA LEU A 119 -11.97 9.92 -2.22
C LEU A 119 -10.67 9.78 -3.02
N LYS A 120 -10.17 8.55 -3.15
CA LYS A 120 -8.99 8.24 -3.96
C LYS A 120 -9.18 8.62 -5.43
N ALA A 121 -10.35 8.31 -6.00
CA ALA A 121 -10.68 8.64 -7.38
C ALA A 121 -10.72 10.15 -7.64
N LYS A 122 -11.30 10.92 -6.74
CA LYS A 122 -11.34 12.40 -6.81
C LYS A 122 -9.92 12.98 -6.73
N GLU A 123 -9.10 12.51 -5.80
CA GLU A 123 -7.72 12.96 -5.64
C GLU A 123 -6.88 12.66 -6.89
N LEU A 124 -6.99 11.45 -7.46
CA LEU A 124 -6.29 11.07 -8.69
C LEU A 124 -6.70 11.94 -9.88
N TYR A 125 -8.00 12.17 -10.03
CA TYR A 125 -8.52 12.98 -11.14
C TYR A 125 -8.07 14.43 -11.03
N SER A 126 -8.19 15.04 -9.86
CA SER A 126 -7.75 16.43 -9.61
C SER A 126 -6.24 16.59 -9.84
N SER A 127 -5.44 15.62 -9.44
CA SER A 127 -3.98 15.65 -9.65
C SER A 127 -3.57 15.60 -11.12
N GLN A 128 -4.41 15.03 -12.01
CA GLN A 128 -4.15 14.98 -13.46
C GLN A 128 -4.58 16.25 -14.20
N SER A 129 -5.53 16.99 -13.67
CA SER A 129 -6.09 18.19 -14.33
C SER A 129 -5.30 19.48 -14.10
N ASN A 130 -4.00 19.40 -13.76
CA ASN A 130 -3.12 20.56 -13.45
C ASN A 130 -3.62 21.46 -12.30
N SER A 131 -4.70 21.11 -11.63
CA SER A 131 -5.11 21.75 -10.38
C SER A 131 -4.46 21.01 -9.24
N ALA A 132 -3.59 21.67 -8.49
CA ALA A 132 -3.04 21.08 -7.28
C ALA A 132 -4.20 20.63 -6.38
N TYR A 133 -4.31 19.33 -6.14
CA TYR A 133 -5.30 18.82 -5.18
C TYR A 133 -4.96 19.42 -3.81
N ILE A 134 -5.83 20.28 -3.32
CA ILE A 134 -5.71 20.85 -1.99
C ILE A 134 -6.52 19.95 -1.07
N LYS A 135 -5.82 19.21 -0.20
CA LYS A 135 -6.47 18.41 0.82
C LYS A 135 -7.27 19.31 1.75
N GLU A 136 -8.50 18.90 2.04
CA GLU A 136 -9.28 19.52 3.10
C GLU A 136 -8.62 19.29 4.47
N LYS A 137 -8.84 20.20 5.39
CA LYS A 137 -8.46 20.00 6.79
C LYS A 137 -9.11 18.70 7.28
N ASP A 138 -8.36 17.88 7.97
CA ASP A 138 -8.79 16.57 8.54
C ASP A 138 -9.15 15.47 7.52
N GLU A 139 -8.84 15.64 6.23
CA GLU A 139 -9.12 14.62 5.20
C GLU A 139 -8.42 13.29 5.50
N ASP A 140 -7.15 13.34 5.93
CA ASP A 140 -6.41 12.13 6.28
C ASP A 140 -7.05 11.40 7.47
N LEU A 141 -7.53 12.13 8.48
CA LEU A 141 -8.22 11.55 9.63
C LEU A 141 -9.58 10.95 9.28
N ARG A 142 -10.37 11.66 8.46
CA ARG A 142 -11.63 11.13 7.92
C ARG A 142 -11.39 9.87 7.10
N SER A 143 -10.34 9.84 6.31
CA SER A 143 -9.97 8.68 5.52
C SER A 143 -9.56 7.48 6.39
N ILE A 144 -8.85 7.71 7.50
CA ILE A 144 -8.52 6.67 8.48
C ILE A 144 -9.81 6.15 9.13
N ALA A 145 -10.68 7.04 9.60
CA ALA A 145 -11.96 6.66 10.19
C ALA A 145 -12.81 5.83 9.22
N ASN A 146 -12.95 6.26 7.96
CA ASN A 146 -13.61 5.49 6.91
C ASN A 146 -12.93 4.13 6.66
N GLY A 147 -11.61 4.10 6.70
CA GLY A 147 -10.84 2.86 6.56
C GLY A 147 -11.14 1.86 7.68
N ILE A 148 -11.47 2.33 8.89
CA ILE A 148 -11.82 1.48 10.03
C ILE A 148 -13.30 1.06 9.96
N THR A 149 -14.21 2.00 9.82
CA THR A 149 -15.67 1.80 9.98
C THR A 149 -16.39 1.46 8.68
N GLY A 150 -15.85 1.84 7.53
CA GLY A 150 -16.50 1.70 6.22
C GLY A 150 -16.65 0.25 5.76
N PHE A 151 -17.68 0.01 4.96
CA PHE A 151 -17.97 -1.31 4.40
C PHE A 151 -16.90 -1.75 3.40
N LYS A 152 -16.36 -2.97 3.57
CA LYS A 152 -15.28 -3.53 2.77
C LYS A 152 -15.67 -4.77 1.97
N GLY A 153 -16.84 -5.36 2.27
CA GLY A 153 -17.16 -6.69 1.77
C GLY A 153 -16.18 -7.73 2.33
N ASN A 154 -15.73 -8.63 1.47
CA ASN A 154 -14.70 -9.59 1.81
C ASN A 154 -13.32 -8.90 1.89
N VAL A 155 -12.52 -9.33 2.86
CA VAL A 155 -11.14 -8.86 3.05
C VAL A 155 -10.24 -10.08 3.12
N ASN A 156 -9.24 -10.13 2.24
CA ASN A 156 -8.23 -11.18 2.25
C ASN A 156 -6.89 -10.60 2.66
N ILE A 157 -6.20 -11.31 3.57
CA ILE A 157 -4.84 -10.99 4.00
C ILE A 157 -4.00 -12.25 3.76
N ASN A 158 -3.08 -12.16 2.82
CA ASN A 158 -2.19 -13.25 2.45
C ASN A 158 -0.74 -12.88 2.80
N LEU A 159 -0.05 -13.80 3.45
CA LEU A 159 1.34 -13.67 3.84
C LEU A 159 2.18 -14.69 3.07
N SER A 160 3.34 -14.29 2.58
CA SER A 160 4.30 -15.24 2.02
C SER A 160 5.15 -15.89 3.12
N GLU A 161 5.89 -16.93 2.73
CA GLU A 161 7.08 -17.32 3.48
C GLU A 161 8.14 -16.20 3.44
N PRO A 162 9.10 -16.18 4.39
CA PRO A 162 10.21 -15.25 4.33
C PRO A 162 10.96 -15.37 2.99
N MET A 163 11.16 -14.24 2.32
CA MET A 163 11.85 -14.20 1.03
C MET A 163 13.36 -14.36 1.19
N THR A 164 13.97 -14.96 0.17
CA THR A 164 15.42 -15.00 -0.01
C THR A 164 15.82 -14.25 -1.28
N PHE A 165 16.96 -13.57 -1.24
CA PHE A 165 17.48 -12.73 -2.31
C PHE A 165 18.87 -13.23 -2.72
N ASP A 166 19.17 -13.14 -4.02
CA ASP A 166 20.45 -13.56 -4.57
C ASP A 166 21.55 -12.52 -4.24
N GLU A 167 22.79 -12.93 -4.13
CA GLU A 167 23.90 -12.06 -3.72
C GLU A 167 24.07 -10.80 -4.57
N ASN A 168 23.67 -10.86 -5.84
CA ASN A 168 23.78 -9.75 -6.79
C ASN A 168 22.50 -8.90 -6.87
N ASP A 169 21.46 -9.23 -6.09
CA ASP A 169 20.24 -8.43 -6.08
C ASP A 169 20.50 -7.04 -5.48
N ASP A 170 20.18 -6.03 -6.25
CA ASP A 170 20.19 -4.65 -5.81
C ASP A 170 18.84 -4.23 -5.24
N TYR A 171 18.70 -2.96 -4.82
CA TYR A 171 17.44 -2.45 -4.27
C TYR A 171 16.29 -2.50 -5.26
N GLN A 172 16.56 -2.32 -6.55
CA GLN A 172 15.53 -2.35 -7.58
C GLN A 172 15.02 -3.78 -7.76
N THR A 173 15.93 -4.73 -7.92
CA THR A 173 15.59 -6.15 -8.08
C THR A 173 14.83 -6.70 -6.86
N ILE A 174 15.27 -6.37 -5.64
CA ILE A 174 14.57 -6.76 -4.41
C ILE A 174 13.18 -6.16 -4.37
N ALA A 175 13.01 -4.87 -4.69
CA ALA A 175 11.71 -4.22 -4.73
C ALA A 175 10.76 -4.86 -5.75
N GLU A 176 11.27 -5.26 -6.91
CA GLU A 176 10.52 -5.96 -7.95
C GLU A 176 10.09 -7.36 -7.48
N LYS A 177 10.99 -8.14 -6.87
CA LYS A 177 10.69 -9.45 -6.30
C LYS A 177 9.61 -9.37 -5.21
N ILE A 178 9.68 -8.38 -4.30
CA ILE A 178 8.65 -8.13 -3.27
C ILE A 178 7.32 -7.74 -3.93
N THR A 179 7.35 -6.83 -4.89
CA THR A 179 6.16 -6.41 -5.64
C THR A 179 5.49 -7.60 -6.34
N HIS A 180 6.28 -8.42 -7.03
CA HIS A 180 5.79 -9.62 -7.69
C HIS A 180 5.10 -10.57 -6.70
N SER A 181 5.71 -10.84 -5.55
CA SER A 181 5.14 -11.67 -4.49
C SER A 181 3.79 -11.12 -4.00
N ILE A 182 3.70 -9.81 -3.72
CA ILE A 182 2.46 -9.17 -3.27
C ILE A 182 1.35 -9.28 -4.32
N VAL A 183 1.66 -9.01 -5.59
CA VAL A 183 0.68 -9.08 -6.69
C VAL A 183 0.24 -10.53 -6.94
N ALA A 184 1.15 -11.49 -6.88
CA ALA A 184 0.80 -12.91 -7.03
C ALA A 184 -0.17 -13.40 -5.95
N MET A 185 0.00 -12.94 -4.70
CA MET A 185 -0.86 -13.28 -3.57
C MET A 185 -2.16 -12.46 -3.51
N TYR A 186 -2.30 -11.40 -4.32
CA TYR A 186 -3.49 -10.56 -4.28
C TYR A 186 -4.73 -11.37 -4.66
N GLU A 187 -5.74 -11.38 -3.80
CA GLU A 187 -7.01 -12.05 -4.07
C GLU A 187 -7.91 -11.13 -4.89
N LEU A 188 -8.33 -11.60 -6.06
CA LEU A 188 -9.28 -10.87 -6.90
C LEU A 188 -10.70 -11.14 -6.41
N HIS A 189 -11.53 -10.09 -6.36
CA HIS A 189 -12.93 -10.14 -5.98
C HIS A 189 -13.86 -9.95 -7.18
N PRO A 190 -15.16 -10.27 -7.09
CA PRO A 190 -16.11 -10.02 -8.18
C PRO A 190 -16.13 -8.55 -8.64
N THR A 191 -15.83 -7.60 -7.75
CA THR A 191 -15.70 -6.16 -8.05
C THR A 191 -14.58 -5.86 -9.04
N ASN A 192 -13.47 -6.59 -8.98
CA ASN A 192 -12.35 -6.42 -9.91
C ASN A 192 -12.78 -6.74 -11.34
N TYR A 193 -13.47 -7.87 -11.54
CA TYR A 193 -14.01 -8.28 -12.84
C TYR A 193 -15.16 -7.38 -13.30
N ALA A 194 -16.02 -6.93 -12.39
CA ALA A 194 -17.08 -5.98 -12.68
C ALA A 194 -16.54 -4.64 -13.20
N ALA A 195 -15.44 -4.14 -12.62
CA ALA A 195 -14.77 -2.93 -13.10
C ALA A 195 -14.19 -3.12 -14.51
N CYS A 196 -13.56 -4.26 -14.79
CA CYS A 196 -13.08 -4.58 -16.14
C CYS A 196 -14.21 -4.60 -17.15
N ASN A 197 -15.37 -5.19 -16.82
CA ASN A 197 -16.56 -5.19 -17.68
C ASN A 197 -17.07 -3.77 -17.95
N LEU A 198 -17.18 -2.93 -16.92
CA LEU A 198 -17.62 -1.52 -17.04
C LEU A 198 -16.64 -0.68 -17.88
N MET A 199 -15.39 -1.06 -17.94
CA MET A 199 -14.36 -0.42 -18.77
C MET A 199 -14.24 -1.05 -20.16
N GLU A 200 -15.10 -2.01 -20.50
CA GLU A 200 -15.06 -2.76 -21.77
C GLU A 200 -13.69 -3.40 -22.07
N MET A 201 -13.00 -3.82 -21.01
CA MET A 201 -11.69 -4.42 -21.13
C MET A 201 -11.79 -5.87 -21.56
N ASN A 202 -10.95 -6.27 -22.51
CA ASN A 202 -10.82 -7.67 -22.88
C ASN A 202 -9.92 -8.38 -21.88
N PHE A 203 -10.48 -9.27 -21.05
CA PHE A 203 -9.76 -10.10 -20.10
C PHE A 203 -10.35 -11.51 -20.09
N GLN A 204 -9.52 -12.48 -19.77
CA GLN A 204 -9.97 -13.86 -19.62
C GLN A 204 -10.40 -14.08 -18.17
N ASP A 205 -11.70 -14.33 -17.97
CA ASP A 205 -12.23 -14.74 -16.68
C ASP A 205 -11.65 -16.13 -16.33
N GLN A 206 -11.02 -16.22 -15.16
CA GLN A 206 -10.46 -17.49 -14.68
C GLN A 206 -11.52 -18.42 -14.06
N GLY A 207 -12.80 -18.06 -14.17
CA GLY A 207 -13.91 -18.88 -13.67
C GLY A 207 -14.05 -18.94 -12.16
N GLN A 208 -13.39 -18.04 -11.45
CA GLN A 208 -13.40 -17.99 -9.98
C GLN A 208 -14.77 -17.58 -9.42
N TYR A 209 -15.53 -16.77 -10.17
CA TYR A 209 -16.84 -16.26 -9.76
C TYR A 209 -17.89 -16.49 -10.83
N THR A 210 -19.14 -16.64 -10.38
CA THR A 210 -20.29 -16.75 -11.30
C THR A 210 -20.61 -15.41 -11.94
N GLN A 211 -21.19 -15.43 -13.14
CA GLN A 211 -21.67 -14.21 -13.80
C GLN A 211 -22.72 -13.44 -12.97
N LYS A 212 -23.45 -14.14 -12.09
CA LYS A 212 -24.40 -13.52 -11.17
C LYS A 212 -23.68 -12.67 -10.11
N GLU A 213 -22.62 -13.17 -9.52
CA GLU A 213 -21.81 -12.44 -8.52
C GLU A 213 -21.15 -11.20 -9.12
N ILE A 214 -20.58 -11.35 -10.33
CA ILE A 214 -19.97 -10.22 -11.05
C ILE A 214 -21.01 -9.15 -11.37
N LYS A 215 -22.22 -9.51 -11.84
CA LYS A 215 -23.30 -8.56 -12.12
C LYS A 215 -23.82 -7.86 -10.86
N GLN A 216 -23.89 -8.56 -9.73
CA GLN A 216 -24.25 -7.95 -8.45
C GLN A 216 -23.22 -6.91 -7.99
N SER A 217 -21.94 -7.22 -8.15
CA SER A 217 -20.85 -6.28 -7.85
C SER A 217 -20.82 -5.11 -8.82
N GLN A 218 -21.16 -5.34 -10.10
CA GLN A 218 -21.28 -4.27 -11.10
C GLN A 218 -22.37 -3.26 -10.70
N ALA A 219 -23.55 -3.71 -10.30
CA ALA A 219 -24.63 -2.82 -9.87
C ALA A 219 -24.21 -1.96 -8.66
N LYS A 220 -23.47 -2.54 -7.70
CA LYS A 220 -22.93 -1.79 -6.56
C LYS A 220 -21.85 -0.78 -6.97
N LEU A 221 -20.99 -1.12 -7.93
CA LEU A 221 -20.00 -0.16 -8.47
C LEU A 221 -20.69 0.98 -9.22
N GLU A 222 -21.68 0.68 -10.05
CA GLU A 222 -22.48 1.69 -10.77
C GLU A 222 -23.15 2.68 -9.78
N ASP A 223 -23.65 2.19 -8.65
CA ASP A 223 -24.20 3.06 -7.60
C ASP A 223 -23.14 3.99 -6.99
N ARG A 224 -21.94 3.47 -6.71
CA ARG A 224 -20.80 4.28 -6.23
C ARG A 224 -20.35 5.33 -7.25
N LEU A 225 -20.47 5.05 -8.55
CA LEU A 225 -20.12 5.99 -9.60
C LEU A 225 -21.07 7.19 -9.73
N LYS A 226 -22.34 7.07 -9.27
CA LYS A 226 -23.36 8.11 -9.45
C LYS A 226 -22.98 9.46 -8.86
N SER A 227 -22.28 9.46 -7.73
CA SER A 227 -21.86 10.67 -7.01
C SER A 227 -20.57 11.30 -7.57
N LEU A 228 -19.93 10.68 -8.57
CA LEU A 228 -18.65 11.11 -9.13
C LEU A 228 -18.84 11.78 -10.50
N GLU A 229 -18.03 12.79 -10.77
CA GLU A 229 -17.88 13.35 -12.11
C GLU A 229 -17.19 12.36 -13.07
N LYS A 230 -17.38 12.56 -14.39
CA LYS A 230 -16.98 11.60 -15.42
C LYS A 230 -15.51 11.16 -15.32
N GLY A 231 -14.58 12.09 -15.10
CA GLY A 231 -13.15 11.76 -15.00
C GLY A 231 -12.80 10.97 -13.73
N ALA A 232 -13.43 11.29 -12.61
CA ALA A 232 -13.24 10.54 -11.36
C ALA A 232 -13.86 9.13 -11.43
N ARG A 233 -14.93 8.92 -12.21
CA ARG A 233 -15.50 7.57 -12.45
C ARG A 233 -14.49 6.62 -13.07
N SER A 234 -13.75 7.06 -14.10
CA SER A 234 -12.70 6.26 -14.70
C SER A 234 -11.63 5.88 -13.67
N LYS A 235 -11.22 6.84 -12.81
CA LYS A 235 -10.24 6.58 -11.76
C LYS A 235 -10.71 5.60 -10.70
N LEU A 236 -11.99 5.60 -10.37
CA LEU A 236 -12.57 4.59 -9.47
C LEU A 236 -12.52 3.20 -10.11
N LEU A 237 -12.92 3.07 -11.37
CA LEU A 237 -12.88 1.79 -12.06
C LEU A 237 -11.46 1.27 -12.22
N GLU A 238 -10.49 2.14 -12.56
CA GLU A 238 -9.07 1.80 -12.66
C GLU A 238 -8.54 1.16 -11.36
N GLN A 239 -8.96 1.64 -10.19
CA GLN A 239 -8.53 1.08 -8.90
C GLN A 239 -8.86 -0.41 -8.77
N TYR A 240 -10.04 -0.82 -9.26
CA TYR A 240 -10.49 -2.21 -9.19
C TYR A 240 -10.03 -3.04 -10.38
N ALA A 241 -9.86 -2.46 -11.58
CA ALA A 241 -9.44 -3.17 -12.77
C ALA A 241 -7.93 -3.45 -12.81
N ASN A 242 -7.11 -2.53 -12.31
CA ASN A 242 -5.65 -2.64 -12.37
C ASN A 242 -5.08 -3.90 -11.69
N PRO A 243 -5.59 -4.39 -10.55
CA PRO A 243 -5.15 -5.66 -9.98
C PRO A 243 -5.32 -6.86 -10.93
N VAL A 244 -6.41 -6.90 -11.72
CA VAL A 244 -6.61 -7.95 -12.73
C VAL A 244 -5.51 -7.87 -13.80
N ILE A 245 -5.29 -6.68 -14.36
CA ILE A 245 -4.27 -6.45 -15.40
C ILE A 245 -2.89 -6.87 -14.91
N ARG A 246 -2.56 -6.50 -13.67
CA ARG A 246 -1.26 -6.82 -13.09
C ARG A 246 -1.08 -8.31 -12.86
N LYS A 247 -2.11 -8.99 -12.37
CA LYS A 247 -2.07 -10.43 -12.13
C LYS A 247 -1.93 -11.21 -13.44
N LEU A 248 -2.63 -10.79 -14.51
CA LEU A 248 -2.49 -11.37 -15.83
C LEU A 248 -1.10 -11.18 -16.47
N LYS A 249 -0.37 -10.14 -16.10
CA LYS A 249 1.03 -9.94 -16.56
C LYS A 249 2.06 -10.81 -15.84
N LEU A 250 1.67 -11.46 -14.75
CA LEU A 250 2.52 -12.39 -14.00
C LEU A 250 2.31 -13.85 -14.43
N SER A 251 1.17 -14.15 -15.05
CA SER A 251 0.85 -15.47 -15.62
C SER A 251 1.39 -15.60 -17.05
#